data_c0d047649a64f41bbe8636495e12239b
#
_entry.id   c0d047649a64f41bbe8636495e12239b
#
_cell.length_a   1.000
_cell.length_b   1.000
_cell.length_c   1.000
_cell.angle_alpha   90.00
_cell.angle_beta   90.00
_cell.angle_gamma   90.00
#
_symmetry.space_group_name_H-M   'P 1'
#
loop_
_entity.id
_entity.type
_entity.pdbx_description
1 polymer ?
#
loop_
_entity_poly.entity_id
_entity_poly.type
_entity_poly.pdbx_seq_one_letter_code
_entity_poly.pdbx_strand_id
1 'polypeptide(L)'
;MYPEYPDKKLNSDYKKLCDYNPDIATNELFNNSSTATSICKHFCKSFCHATEPGKKNMVELWKDDNILLKLVKNRLVINWHSKVNETFNISHRMMIQGMRSMRLVPSITMFKPSIAKFVCLKYSNPGDVVGDYSCGYGARLLGAMSCGRKYIGTDPLTVVELEEMARYFNFKDYKLIQSGSEDYCDKENSIDLYWSSPPYFNQEYYSDDLSQAYNRGENYFYDVYWKKTLENVKYMLKPGKWFGLNVKNYPRMLNMAIDIFGNVREEIYLRTIRSHLSKSAGMQKYESIYMFINNK
;
A
#
# COMPACT_ATOMS: atom_id res chain seq x y z
N MET A 1 -3.41 20.90 5.06
CA MET A 1 -4.31 19.80 4.67
C MET A 1 -3.62 18.43 4.75
N TYR A 2 -2.39 18.32 4.28
CA TYR A 2 -1.66 17.04 4.33
C TYR A 2 -1.40 16.60 5.78
N PRO A 3 -1.49 15.29 6.09
CA PRO A 3 -1.19 14.80 7.42
C PRO A 3 0.29 15.04 7.76
N GLU A 4 0.53 15.75 8.84
CA GLU A 4 1.87 15.95 9.39
C GLU A 4 1.93 15.34 10.79
N TYR A 5 3.04 14.72 11.11
CA TYR A 5 3.27 14.09 12.40
C TYR A 5 4.62 14.56 12.95
N PRO A 6 4.71 14.85 14.26
CA PRO A 6 5.98 15.25 14.87
C PRO A 6 6.98 14.11 14.87
N ASP A 7 8.28 14.42 14.79
CA ASP A 7 9.38 13.46 14.72
C ASP A 7 9.34 12.40 15.85
N LYS A 8 9.00 12.83 17.05
CA LYS A 8 8.80 11.90 18.18
C LYS A 8 7.81 10.79 17.87
N LYS A 9 6.72 11.11 17.15
CA LYS A 9 5.73 10.12 16.77
C LYS A 9 6.23 9.23 15.63
N LEU A 10 6.85 9.79 14.60
CA LEU A 10 7.41 9.04 13.48
C LEU A 10 8.44 8.03 13.97
N ASN A 11 9.39 8.47 14.79
CA ASN A 11 10.42 7.60 15.36
C ASN A 11 9.83 6.53 16.29
N SER A 12 8.84 6.89 17.12
CA SER A 12 8.14 5.91 17.97
C SER A 12 7.39 4.87 17.14
N ASP A 13 6.71 5.28 16.06
CA ASP A 13 5.96 4.36 15.20
C ASP A 13 6.89 3.46 14.37
N TYR A 14 8.04 3.98 13.93
CA TYR A 14 9.08 3.17 13.29
C TYR A 14 9.69 2.15 14.26
N LYS A 15 10.03 2.57 15.49
CA LYS A 15 10.51 1.65 16.53
C LYS A 15 9.49 0.53 16.79
N LYS A 16 8.21 0.85 16.92
CA LYS A 16 7.15 -0.17 17.09
C LYS A 16 7.09 -1.15 15.91
N LEU A 17 7.36 -0.68 14.70
CA LEU A 17 7.45 -1.56 13.54
C LEU A 17 8.70 -2.46 13.62
N CYS A 18 9.84 -1.91 14.01
CA CYS A 18 11.07 -2.70 14.23
C CYS A 18 10.91 -3.75 15.33
N ASP A 19 10.23 -3.41 16.41
CA ASP A 19 9.98 -4.31 17.54
C ASP A 19 8.83 -5.32 17.27
N TYR A 20 8.02 -5.10 16.23
CA TYR A 20 6.92 -5.99 15.87
C TYR A 20 7.46 -7.34 15.36
N ASN A 21 7.15 -8.41 16.10
CA ASN A 21 7.55 -9.77 15.77
C ASN A 21 6.30 -10.65 15.55
N PRO A 22 5.78 -10.76 14.32
CA PRO A 22 4.63 -11.59 14.02
C PRO A 22 4.97 -13.08 14.07
N ASP A 23 3.98 -13.92 14.36
CA ASP A 23 4.10 -15.37 14.14
C ASP A 23 4.14 -15.67 12.64
N ILE A 24 5.31 -16.04 12.12
CA ILE A 24 5.51 -16.34 10.70
C ILE A 24 5.03 -17.74 10.30
N ALA A 25 4.63 -18.60 11.25
CA ALA A 25 4.07 -19.90 10.94
C ALA A 25 2.62 -19.81 10.44
N THR A 26 1.91 -18.72 10.75
CA THR A 26 0.53 -18.53 10.30
C THR A 26 0.44 -18.10 8.83
N ASN A 27 -0.66 -18.46 8.19
CA ASN A 27 -1.08 -17.92 6.89
C ASN A 27 -2.27 -16.96 7.01
N GLU A 28 -2.66 -16.59 8.23
CA GLU A 28 -3.77 -15.69 8.49
C GLU A 28 -3.31 -14.47 9.28
N LEU A 29 -3.58 -13.28 8.75
CA LEU A 29 -3.25 -12.00 9.37
C LEU A 29 -4.48 -11.11 9.49
N PHE A 30 -4.58 -10.40 10.59
CA PHE A 30 -5.59 -9.34 10.73
C PHE A 30 -5.10 -8.03 10.11
N ASN A 31 -5.82 -7.54 9.09
CA ASN A 31 -5.52 -6.30 8.39
C ASN A 31 -6.08 -5.06 9.12
N ASN A 32 -6.03 -5.04 10.46
CA ASN A 32 -6.53 -3.94 11.30
C ASN A 32 -5.42 -3.14 12.00
N SER A 33 -4.17 -3.58 11.91
CA SER A 33 -3.04 -2.83 12.47
C SER A 33 -2.83 -1.50 11.74
N SER A 34 -2.62 -0.44 12.51
CA SER A 34 -2.23 0.88 11.99
C SER A 34 -0.75 1.21 12.27
N THR A 35 0.03 0.24 12.74
CA THR A 35 1.45 0.42 13.07
C THR A 35 2.21 0.99 11.88
N ALA A 36 2.90 2.10 12.11
CA ALA A 36 3.71 2.84 11.13
C ALA A 36 2.96 3.41 9.90
N THR A 37 1.63 3.30 9.80
CA THR A 37 0.87 3.95 8.70
C THR A 37 0.90 5.47 8.76
N SER A 38 1.21 6.07 9.92
CA SER A 38 1.45 7.50 10.07
C SER A 38 2.67 7.95 9.28
N ILE A 39 3.70 7.13 9.17
CA ILE A 39 4.91 7.41 8.40
C ILE A 39 4.57 7.52 6.92
N CYS A 40 3.90 6.52 6.36
CA CYS A 40 3.43 6.56 4.98
C CYS A 40 2.60 7.84 4.69
N LYS A 41 1.69 8.20 5.60
CA LYS A 41 0.85 9.40 5.44
C LYS A 41 1.61 10.72 5.57
N HIS A 42 2.70 10.74 6.33
CA HIS A 42 3.52 11.94 6.51
C HIS A 42 4.32 12.24 5.26
N PHE A 43 4.98 11.24 4.70
CA PHE A 43 5.84 11.40 3.53
C PHE A 43 5.05 11.38 2.23
N CYS A 44 4.13 10.43 2.04
CA CYS A 44 3.39 10.26 0.78
C CYS A 44 2.14 11.16 0.74
N LYS A 45 2.34 12.43 0.41
CA LYS A 45 1.28 13.44 0.26
C LYS A 45 0.42 13.17 -0.97
N SER A 46 0.97 12.53 -1.99
CA SER A 46 0.28 12.06 -3.20
C SER A 46 -0.94 11.20 -2.89
N PHE A 47 -0.96 10.48 -1.76
CA PHE A 47 -2.14 9.76 -1.29
C PHE A 47 -3.40 10.63 -1.17
N CYS A 48 -3.26 11.92 -0.88
CA CYS A 48 -4.41 12.83 -0.76
C CYS A 48 -5.01 13.21 -2.11
N HIS A 49 -4.29 12.97 -3.20
CA HIS A 49 -4.74 13.19 -4.57
C HIS A 49 -5.37 11.94 -5.21
N ALA A 50 -5.15 10.76 -4.61
CA ALA A 50 -5.74 9.53 -5.10
C ALA A 50 -7.26 9.54 -4.93
N THR A 51 -7.98 9.05 -5.94
CA THR A 51 -9.44 9.00 -5.96
C THR A 51 -9.94 7.76 -6.71
N GLU A 52 -11.23 7.65 -6.87
CA GLU A 52 -11.90 6.72 -7.80
C GLU A 52 -12.33 7.50 -9.04
N PRO A 53 -12.46 6.87 -10.22
CA PRO A 53 -12.93 7.54 -11.43
C PRO A 53 -14.23 8.31 -11.20
N GLY A 54 -14.24 9.59 -11.61
CA GLY A 54 -15.41 10.46 -11.49
C GLY A 54 -15.70 11.03 -10.08
N LYS A 55 -14.82 10.76 -9.08
CA LYS A 55 -14.96 11.31 -7.73
C LYS A 55 -13.90 12.37 -7.45
N LYS A 56 -14.25 13.34 -6.60
CA LYS A 56 -13.29 14.32 -6.08
C LYS A 56 -12.31 13.66 -5.12
N ASN A 57 -11.04 14.04 -5.21
CA ASN A 57 -10.03 13.65 -4.26
C ASN A 57 -10.10 14.47 -2.96
N MET A 58 -9.31 14.11 -1.96
CA MET A 58 -9.31 14.77 -0.64
C MET A 58 -8.91 16.25 -0.73
N VAL A 59 -8.00 16.60 -1.65
CA VAL A 59 -7.51 17.98 -1.84
C VAL A 59 -8.60 18.86 -2.42
N GLU A 60 -9.33 18.35 -3.41
CA GLU A 60 -10.45 19.05 -4.03
C GLU A 60 -11.62 19.27 -3.06
N LEU A 61 -11.94 18.25 -2.26
CA LEU A 61 -12.96 18.35 -1.22
C LEU A 61 -12.58 19.36 -0.13
N TRP A 62 -11.29 19.50 0.16
CA TRP A 62 -10.79 20.46 1.15
C TRP A 62 -10.91 21.92 0.67
N LYS A 63 -10.98 22.15 -0.62
CA LYS A 63 -11.18 23.48 -1.23
C LYS A 63 -12.66 23.86 -1.39
N ASP A 64 -13.59 22.98 -1.04
CA ASP A 64 -15.03 23.18 -1.21
C ASP A 64 -15.65 23.61 0.14
N ASP A 65 -15.95 24.91 0.28
CA ASP A 65 -16.49 25.51 1.50
C ASP A 65 -17.81 24.86 1.96
N ASN A 66 -18.67 24.46 1.02
CA ASN A 66 -19.92 23.77 1.35
C ASN A 66 -19.67 22.40 1.99
N ILE A 67 -18.68 21.68 1.48
CA ILE A 67 -18.25 20.39 2.05
C ILE A 67 -17.61 20.60 3.42
N LEU A 68 -16.74 21.61 3.56
CA LEU A 68 -16.12 21.95 4.85
C LEU A 68 -17.18 22.30 5.90
N LEU A 69 -18.18 23.12 5.54
CA LEU A 69 -19.27 23.45 6.45
C LEU A 69 -20.07 22.22 6.89
N LYS A 70 -20.38 21.31 5.97
CA LYS A 70 -21.04 20.03 6.30
C LYS A 70 -20.19 19.17 7.24
N LEU A 71 -18.89 19.12 7.02
CA LEU A 71 -17.95 18.38 7.86
C LEU A 71 -17.89 18.96 9.28
N VAL A 72 -17.76 20.29 9.39
CA VAL A 72 -17.75 20.98 10.68
C VAL A 72 -19.04 20.68 11.45
N LYS A 73 -20.20 20.86 10.82
CA LYS A 73 -21.51 20.55 11.44
C LYS A 73 -21.60 19.09 11.91
N ASN A 74 -21.17 18.15 11.08
CA ASN A 74 -21.16 16.73 11.44
C ASN A 74 -20.25 16.45 12.64
N ARG A 75 -19.03 17.06 12.68
CA ARG A 75 -18.08 16.87 13.78
C ARG A 75 -18.57 17.49 15.09
N LEU A 76 -19.21 18.65 15.03
CA LEU A 76 -19.82 19.28 16.19
C LEU A 76 -20.90 18.38 16.80
N VAL A 77 -21.81 17.83 15.98
CA VAL A 77 -22.85 16.90 16.44
C VAL A 77 -22.27 15.66 17.10
N ILE A 78 -21.27 15.02 16.47
CA ILE A 78 -20.65 13.81 17.02
C ILE A 78 -19.95 14.11 18.34
N ASN A 79 -19.21 15.22 18.44
CA ASN A 79 -18.54 15.59 19.69
C ASN A 79 -19.52 15.94 20.81
N TRP A 80 -20.62 16.61 20.47
CA TRP A 80 -21.70 16.91 21.41
C TRP A 80 -22.27 15.63 22.05
N HIS A 81 -22.54 14.62 21.24
CA HIS A 81 -23.07 13.34 21.73
C HIS A 81 -22.04 12.49 22.50
N SER A 82 -20.77 12.66 22.25
CA SER A 82 -19.72 11.85 22.89
C SER A 82 -19.28 12.34 24.28
N LYS A 83 -19.81 13.47 24.77
CA LYS A 83 -19.44 14.12 26.05
C LYS A 83 -17.91 14.28 26.26
N VAL A 84 -17.14 14.27 25.19
CA VAL A 84 -15.67 14.36 25.26
C VAL A 84 -15.26 15.82 25.13
N ASN A 85 -14.97 16.43 26.26
CA ASN A 85 -14.37 17.76 26.49
C ASN A 85 -15.23 18.99 26.21
N GLU A 86 -15.25 19.87 27.17
CA GLU A 86 -15.91 21.19 27.15
C GLU A 86 -15.31 22.19 26.14
N THR A 87 -14.19 21.86 25.50
CA THR A 87 -13.56 22.68 24.46
C THR A 87 -13.77 22.06 23.07
N PHE A 88 -14.60 22.73 22.26
CA PHE A 88 -14.83 22.36 20.87
C PHE A 88 -13.62 22.71 19.97
N ASN A 89 -12.62 21.86 19.94
CA ASN A 89 -11.51 22.00 19.02
C ASN A 89 -11.64 20.96 17.90
N ILE A 90 -12.05 21.42 16.72
CA ILE A 90 -12.11 20.56 15.52
C ILE A 90 -10.72 20.50 14.90
N SER A 91 -10.00 19.43 15.18
CA SER A 91 -8.68 19.22 14.59
C SER A 91 -8.77 18.79 13.12
N HIS A 92 -7.71 19.05 12.39
CA HIS A 92 -7.48 18.59 11.01
C HIS A 92 -7.77 17.08 10.84
N ARG A 93 -7.29 16.26 11.78
CA ARG A 93 -7.53 14.83 11.81
C ARG A 93 -9.01 14.48 11.88
N MET A 94 -9.78 15.22 12.66
CA MET A 94 -11.24 15.02 12.78
C MET A 94 -11.96 15.34 11.47
N MET A 95 -11.51 16.37 10.75
CA MET A 95 -12.06 16.70 9.43
C MET A 95 -11.80 15.58 8.42
N ILE A 96 -10.58 15.08 8.34
CA ILE A 96 -10.24 13.93 7.48
C ILE A 96 -11.04 12.68 7.86
N GLN A 97 -11.22 12.39 9.15
CA GLN A 97 -12.10 11.31 9.60
C GLN A 97 -13.56 11.56 9.19
N GLY A 98 -14.01 12.82 9.20
CA GLY A 98 -15.31 13.23 8.72
C GLY A 98 -15.52 12.91 7.25
N MET A 99 -14.59 13.28 6.40
CA MET A 99 -14.65 12.96 4.97
C MET A 99 -14.84 11.46 4.73
N ARG A 100 -14.13 10.62 5.48
CA ARG A 100 -14.22 9.16 5.38
C ARG A 100 -15.53 8.62 5.92
N SER A 101 -15.96 9.05 7.11
CA SER A 101 -17.21 8.57 7.73
C SER A 101 -18.46 8.99 6.96
N MET A 102 -18.43 10.14 6.32
CA MET A 102 -19.47 10.63 5.43
C MET A 102 -19.35 10.06 3.99
N ARG A 103 -18.35 9.19 3.73
CA ARG A 103 -18.08 8.59 2.42
C ARG A 103 -17.88 9.61 1.28
N LEU A 104 -17.33 10.77 1.62
CA LEU A 104 -17.04 11.83 0.65
C LEU A 104 -15.75 11.54 -0.12
N VAL A 105 -14.80 10.85 0.51
CA VAL A 105 -13.56 10.39 -0.13
C VAL A 105 -13.66 8.91 -0.49
N PRO A 106 -12.97 8.47 -1.55
CA PRO A 106 -12.92 7.07 -1.94
C PRO A 106 -12.35 6.18 -0.83
N SER A 107 -12.67 4.89 -0.94
CA SER A 107 -12.19 3.87 0.00
C SER A 107 -10.76 3.40 -0.28
N ILE A 108 -9.92 4.23 -0.92
CA ILE A 108 -8.52 3.90 -1.17
C ILE A 108 -7.79 3.79 0.17
N THR A 109 -7.11 2.69 0.39
CA THR A 109 -6.41 2.40 1.64
C THR A 109 -4.93 2.15 1.38
N MET A 110 -4.08 2.69 2.25
CA MET A 110 -2.65 2.35 2.24
C MET A 110 -2.45 0.92 2.71
N PHE A 111 -1.55 0.20 2.07
CA PHE A 111 -1.07 -1.08 2.55
C PHE A 111 -0.47 -0.94 3.97
N LYS A 112 -0.37 -2.03 4.72
CA LYS A 112 0.08 -1.99 6.11
C LYS A 112 1.56 -2.36 6.24
N PRO A 113 2.41 -1.49 6.81
CA PRO A 113 3.82 -1.80 7.02
C PRO A 113 4.05 -3.07 7.85
N SER A 114 3.17 -3.36 8.82
CA SER A 114 3.25 -4.59 9.63
C SER A 114 3.03 -5.87 8.82
N ILE A 115 2.13 -5.84 7.83
CA ILE A 115 1.93 -6.97 6.90
C ILE A 115 3.13 -7.08 5.97
N ALA A 116 3.65 -5.95 5.51
CA ALA A 116 4.85 -5.94 4.68
C ALA A 116 6.06 -6.54 5.41
N LYS A 117 6.25 -6.20 6.68
CA LYS A 117 7.28 -6.81 7.52
C LYS A 117 7.07 -8.31 7.66
N PHE A 118 5.84 -8.77 7.91
CA PHE A 118 5.53 -10.20 7.99
C PHE A 118 5.96 -10.95 6.73
N VAL A 119 5.61 -10.45 5.55
CA VAL A 119 5.99 -11.10 4.28
C VAL A 119 7.52 -11.15 4.12
N CYS A 120 8.22 -10.05 4.44
CA CYS A 120 9.68 -10.05 4.42
C CYS A 120 10.29 -11.07 5.39
N LEU A 121 9.78 -11.17 6.63
CA LEU A 121 10.28 -12.12 7.63
C LEU A 121 10.03 -13.57 7.24
N LYS A 122 8.87 -13.86 6.63
CA LYS A 122 8.49 -15.24 6.25
C LYS A 122 9.23 -15.76 5.03
N TYR A 123 9.51 -14.91 4.02
CA TYR A 123 9.98 -15.34 2.71
C TYR A 123 11.38 -14.83 2.33
N SER A 124 12.07 -14.13 3.22
CA SER A 124 13.44 -13.66 3.00
C SER A 124 14.27 -13.63 4.28
N ASN A 125 15.59 -13.48 4.15
CA ASN A 125 16.54 -13.38 5.25
C ASN A 125 17.09 -11.97 5.39
N PRO A 126 17.66 -11.57 6.54
CA PRO A 126 18.42 -10.32 6.66
C PRO A 126 19.50 -10.20 5.58
N GLY A 127 19.60 -9.02 4.96
CA GLY A 127 20.52 -8.75 3.85
C GLY A 127 20.03 -9.16 2.46
N ASP A 128 18.95 -9.96 2.36
CA ASP A 128 18.31 -10.29 1.08
C ASP A 128 17.73 -9.06 0.39
N VAL A 129 17.65 -9.11 -0.94
CA VAL A 129 17.07 -8.07 -1.78
C VAL A 129 15.58 -8.33 -2.00
N VAL A 130 14.75 -7.40 -1.56
CA VAL A 130 13.30 -7.41 -1.78
C VAL A 130 12.94 -6.50 -2.94
N GLY A 131 12.31 -7.04 -3.97
CA GLY A 131 11.79 -6.32 -5.13
C GLY A 131 10.32 -5.95 -4.96
N ASP A 132 9.93 -4.77 -5.46
CA ASP A 132 8.57 -4.24 -5.42
C ASP A 132 8.25 -3.56 -6.76
N TYR A 133 7.30 -4.09 -7.51
CA TYR A 133 6.94 -3.57 -8.84
C TYR A 133 5.87 -2.46 -8.80
N SER A 134 5.46 -2.02 -7.63
CA SER A 134 4.51 -0.89 -7.44
C SER A 134 4.65 -0.36 -6.02
N CYS A 135 5.67 0.45 -5.75
CA CYS A 135 6.03 0.90 -4.40
C CYS A 135 4.86 1.56 -3.65
N GLY A 136 3.98 2.24 -4.39
CA GLY A 136 2.85 2.95 -3.83
C GLY A 136 3.29 3.93 -2.73
N TYR A 137 2.67 3.83 -1.56
CA TYR A 137 2.93 4.77 -0.47
C TYR A 137 3.96 4.26 0.56
N GLY A 138 4.90 3.41 0.17
CA GLY A 138 6.07 3.03 0.95
C GLY A 138 5.88 2.04 2.08
N ALA A 139 4.72 1.40 2.18
CA ALA A 139 4.48 0.42 3.24
C ALA A 139 5.43 -0.79 3.13
N ARG A 140 5.72 -1.23 1.91
CA ARG A 140 6.62 -2.36 1.63
C ARG A 140 8.09 -1.97 1.83
N LEU A 141 8.46 -0.74 1.47
CA LEU A 141 9.77 -0.17 1.81
C LEU A 141 9.98 -0.17 3.33
N LEU A 142 9.03 0.36 4.12
CA LEU A 142 9.12 0.36 5.59
C LEU A 142 9.20 -1.06 6.16
N GLY A 143 8.44 -1.99 5.60
CA GLY A 143 8.50 -3.41 5.99
C GLY A 143 9.89 -4.00 5.80
N ALA A 144 10.49 -3.82 4.63
CA ALA A 144 11.84 -4.28 4.30
C ALA A 144 12.90 -3.64 5.19
N MET A 145 12.87 -2.30 5.34
CA MET A 145 13.78 -1.54 6.21
C MET A 145 13.75 -2.06 7.66
N SER A 146 12.54 -2.25 8.20
CA SER A 146 12.34 -2.61 9.62
C SER A 146 12.89 -3.98 10.01
N CYS A 147 13.29 -4.78 9.04
CA CYS A 147 13.82 -6.12 9.26
C CYS A 147 15.14 -6.39 8.50
N GLY A 148 15.87 -5.33 8.11
CA GLY A 148 17.22 -5.42 7.58
C GLY A 148 17.33 -6.05 6.18
N ARG A 149 16.34 -5.81 5.30
CA ARG A 149 16.37 -6.20 3.88
C ARG A 149 16.83 -5.03 3.04
N LYS A 150 17.52 -5.30 1.94
CA LYS A 150 17.73 -4.34 0.86
C LYS A 150 16.45 -4.22 0.06
N TYR A 151 16.22 -3.08 -0.57
CA TYR A 151 14.98 -2.83 -1.29
C TYR A 151 15.22 -2.26 -2.68
N ILE A 152 14.55 -2.82 -3.68
CA ILE A 152 14.51 -2.29 -5.04
C ILE A 152 13.05 -2.15 -5.44
N GLY A 153 12.64 -0.94 -5.86
CA GLY A 153 11.26 -0.73 -6.21
C GLY A 153 11.04 0.27 -7.34
N THR A 154 9.94 0.07 -8.07
CA THR A 154 9.50 0.95 -9.15
C THR A 154 8.16 1.59 -8.81
N ASP A 155 8.01 2.85 -9.14
CA ASP A 155 6.74 3.56 -9.10
C ASP A 155 6.82 4.80 -10.01
N PRO A 156 5.85 5.09 -10.87
CA PRO A 156 5.90 6.26 -11.74
C PRO A 156 5.66 7.58 -11.00
N LEU A 157 5.10 7.56 -9.77
CA LEU A 157 4.62 8.76 -9.08
C LEU A 157 5.35 9.06 -7.77
N THR A 158 5.61 8.06 -6.92
CA THR A 158 5.90 8.28 -5.50
C THR A 158 7.37 8.26 -5.11
N VAL A 159 8.27 8.01 -6.04
CA VAL A 159 9.71 7.79 -5.77
C VAL A 159 10.33 8.90 -4.92
N VAL A 160 10.09 10.17 -5.25
CA VAL A 160 10.67 11.31 -4.49
C VAL A 160 10.22 11.28 -3.03
N GLU A 161 8.94 11.01 -2.77
CA GLU A 161 8.37 10.90 -1.42
C GLU A 161 8.98 9.73 -0.64
N LEU A 162 9.23 8.61 -1.34
CA LEU A 162 9.84 7.42 -0.75
C LEU A 162 11.33 7.61 -0.45
N GLU A 163 12.05 8.36 -1.28
CA GLU A 163 13.44 8.73 -1.01
C GLU A 163 13.55 9.66 0.21
N GLU A 164 12.63 10.60 0.38
CA GLU A 164 12.56 11.43 1.59
C GLU A 164 12.33 10.57 2.82
N MET A 165 11.42 9.60 2.76
CA MET A 165 11.14 8.65 3.83
C MET A 165 12.39 7.82 4.18
N ALA A 166 13.07 7.26 3.18
CA ALA A 166 14.27 6.44 3.38
C ALA A 166 15.41 7.26 4.01
N ARG A 167 15.64 8.49 3.51
CA ARG A 167 16.65 9.42 4.05
C ARG A 167 16.36 9.82 5.49
N TYR A 168 15.11 10.09 5.83
CA TYR A 168 14.71 10.46 7.18
C TYR A 168 15.08 9.39 8.21
N PHE A 169 14.90 8.11 7.88
CA PHE A 169 15.29 6.98 8.73
C PHE A 169 16.72 6.47 8.50
N ASN A 170 17.54 7.21 7.75
CA ASN A 170 18.92 6.84 7.41
C ASN A 170 19.05 5.44 6.78
N PHE A 171 18.04 5.00 6.04
CA PHE A 171 18.12 3.77 5.26
C PHE A 171 18.90 4.04 3.97
N LYS A 172 19.90 3.19 3.66
CA LYS A 172 20.79 3.38 2.51
C LYS A 172 20.75 2.22 1.52
N ASP A 173 20.27 1.06 1.95
CA ASP A 173 20.26 -0.15 1.13
C ASP A 173 18.99 -0.21 0.26
N TYR A 174 18.78 0.81 -0.56
CA TYR A 174 17.64 0.88 -1.46
C TYR A 174 18.01 1.41 -2.85
N LYS A 175 17.19 1.02 -3.84
CA LYS A 175 17.19 1.58 -5.20
C LYS A 175 15.73 1.83 -5.57
N LEU A 176 15.36 3.08 -5.79
CA LEU A 176 14.02 3.49 -6.22
C LEU A 176 14.09 4.02 -7.64
N ILE A 177 13.19 3.55 -8.49
CA ILE A 177 13.18 3.86 -9.92
C ILE A 177 11.85 4.50 -10.29
N GLN A 178 11.88 5.73 -10.76
CA GLN A 178 10.69 6.44 -11.23
C GLN A 178 10.32 5.98 -12.64
N SER A 179 9.62 4.85 -12.71
CA SER A 179 9.21 4.20 -13.95
C SER A 179 8.03 3.27 -13.70
N GLY A 180 7.29 2.92 -14.74
CA GLY A 180 6.45 1.74 -14.74
C GLY A 180 7.29 0.46 -14.62
N SER A 181 6.74 -0.57 -14.01
CA SER A 181 7.47 -1.83 -13.80
C SER A 181 7.68 -2.63 -15.09
N GLU A 182 6.86 -2.36 -16.11
CA GLU A 182 7.04 -2.92 -17.45
C GLU A 182 8.32 -2.42 -18.13
N ASP A 183 8.78 -1.22 -17.77
CA ASP A 183 9.93 -0.58 -18.37
C ASP A 183 11.21 -0.76 -17.56
N TYR A 184 11.13 -1.43 -16.41
CA TYR A 184 12.30 -1.70 -15.57
C TYR A 184 12.66 -3.18 -15.54
N CYS A 185 13.90 -3.46 -15.96
CA CYS A 185 14.55 -4.75 -15.82
C CYS A 185 16.03 -4.53 -15.48
N ASP A 186 16.52 -5.18 -14.44
CA ASP A 186 17.92 -5.14 -14.01
C ASP A 186 18.59 -6.51 -14.25
N LYS A 187 19.55 -6.86 -13.43
CA LYS A 187 20.33 -8.10 -13.57
C LYS A 187 19.49 -9.34 -13.35
N GLU A 188 19.71 -10.34 -14.16
CA GLU A 188 19.12 -11.66 -13.98
C GLU A 188 19.48 -12.25 -12.61
N ASN A 189 18.51 -12.94 -11.97
CA ASN A 189 18.71 -13.64 -10.71
C ASN A 189 19.34 -12.76 -9.60
N SER A 190 18.90 -11.51 -9.49
CA SER A 190 19.42 -10.53 -8.52
C SER A 190 18.53 -10.33 -7.29
N ILE A 191 17.26 -10.74 -7.34
CA ILE A 191 16.25 -10.51 -6.31
C ILE A 191 15.97 -11.81 -5.54
N ASP A 192 15.86 -11.70 -4.21
CA ASP A 192 15.61 -12.84 -3.32
C ASP A 192 14.12 -13.03 -2.99
N LEU A 193 13.36 -11.95 -2.94
CA LEU A 193 11.90 -11.97 -2.78
C LEU A 193 11.33 -10.87 -3.67
N TYR A 194 10.40 -11.18 -4.54
CA TYR A 194 9.68 -10.17 -5.32
C TYR A 194 8.20 -10.20 -4.96
N TRP A 195 7.65 -9.09 -4.44
CA TRP A 195 6.24 -9.07 -4.12
C TRP A 195 5.67 -7.65 -4.12
N SER A 196 4.42 -7.52 -4.50
CA SER A 196 3.72 -6.24 -4.52
C SER A 196 2.20 -6.40 -4.63
N SER A 197 1.52 -5.25 -4.66
CA SER A 197 0.12 -5.09 -5.02
C SER A 197 0.09 -4.19 -6.26
N PRO A 198 -0.29 -4.70 -7.43
CA PRO A 198 -0.39 -3.88 -8.64
C PRO A 198 -1.52 -2.86 -8.52
N PRO A 199 -1.52 -1.77 -9.29
CA PRO A 199 -2.67 -0.89 -9.40
C PRO A 199 -3.88 -1.67 -9.92
N TYR A 200 -5.07 -1.29 -9.50
CA TYR A 200 -6.31 -1.91 -9.94
C TYR A 200 -6.92 -1.14 -11.11
N PHE A 201 -7.05 -1.80 -12.26
CA PHE A 201 -7.69 -1.20 -13.43
C PHE A 201 -9.13 -0.75 -13.13
N ASN A 202 -9.45 0.50 -13.46
CA ASN A 202 -10.77 1.13 -13.23
C ASN A 202 -11.30 1.22 -11.79
N GLN A 203 -10.46 0.97 -10.76
CA GLN A 203 -10.88 1.11 -9.37
C GLN A 203 -10.19 2.28 -8.66
N GLU A 204 -8.95 2.56 -9.01
CA GLU A 204 -8.13 3.57 -8.36
C GLU A 204 -7.57 4.52 -9.41
N TYR A 205 -7.61 5.79 -9.09
CA TYR A 205 -7.13 6.86 -9.94
C TYR A 205 -6.14 7.70 -9.16
N TYR A 206 -4.90 7.68 -9.59
CA TYR A 206 -3.80 8.36 -8.90
C TYR A 206 -3.38 9.67 -9.58
N SER A 207 -3.41 9.72 -10.90
CA SER A 207 -3.13 10.91 -11.71
C SER A 207 -3.61 10.72 -13.16
N ASP A 208 -3.67 11.83 -13.94
CA ASP A 208 -3.93 11.83 -15.39
C ASP A 208 -2.70 11.43 -16.21
N ASP A 209 -1.54 11.22 -15.59
CA ASP A 209 -0.30 10.96 -16.28
C ASP A 209 -0.34 9.61 -17.03
N LEU A 210 0.12 9.60 -18.29
CA LEU A 210 0.22 8.39 -19.10
C LEU A 210 1.30 7.39 -18.61
N SER A 211 2.13 7.79 -17.66
CA SER A 211 3.00 6.85 -16.94
C SER A 211 2.22 5.85 -16.09
N GLN A 212 0.96 6.16 -15.77
CA GLN A 212 0.04 5.25 -15.10
C GLN A 212 -0.58 4.29 -16.12
N ALA A 213 -0.27 3.01 -16.02
CA ALA A 213 -0.68 1.99 -16.99
C ALA A 213 -2.20 1.93 -17.24
N TYR A 214 -3.02 2.22 -16.20
CA TYR A 214 -4.48 2.22 -16.33
C TYR A 214 -5.03 3.35 -17.22
N ASN A 215 -4.29 4.47 -17.38
CA ASN A 215 -4.68 5.56 -18.28
C ASN A 215 -4.48 5.23 -19.76
N ARG A 216 -3.76 4.16 -20.06
CA ARG A 216 -3.46 3.71 -21.44
C ARG A 216 -4.45 2.67 -21.97
N GLY A 217 -5.50 2.38 -21.21
CA GLY A 217 -6.57 1.46 -21.57
C GLY A 217 -6.33 0.00 -21.19
N GLU A 218 -7.38 -0.80 -21.26
CA GLU A 218 -7.39 -2.18 -20.76
C GLU A 218 -6.39 -3.09 -21.47
N ASN A 219 -6.30 -3.00 -22.79
CA ASN A 219 -5.37 -3.83 -23.57
C ASN A 219 -3.92 -3.53 -23.18
N TYR A 220 -3.56 -2.24 -23.05
CA TYR A 220 -2.23 -1.89 -22.58
C TYR A 220 -1.98 -2.42 -21.16
N PHE A 221 -2.96 -2.25 -20.29
CA PHE A 221 -2.83 -2.65 -18.89
C PHE A 221 -2.52 -4.16 -18.73
N TYR A 222 -3.22 -5.03 -19.45
CA TYR A 222 -3.00 -6.47 -19.32
C TYR A 222 -1.91 -6.99 -20.25
N ASP A 223 -1.95 -6.62 -21.53
CA ASP A 223 -1.14 -7.27 -22.56
C ASP A 223 0.26 -6.67 -22.69
N VAL A 224 0.47 -5.44 -22.18
CA VAL A 224 1.77 -4.78 -22.14
C VAL A 224 2.27 -4.67 -20.70
N TYR A 225 1.62 -3.82 -19.88
CA TYR A 225 2.09 -3.53 -18.53
C TYR A 225 2.19 -4.80 -17.67
N TRP A 226 1.08 -5.50 -17.45
CA TRP A 226 1.07 -6.62 -16.50
C TRP A 226 1.88 -7.81 -16.99
N LYS A 227 1.75 -8.15 -18.27
CA LYS A 227 2.52 -9.23 -18.88
C LYS A 227 4.01 -9.00 -18.74
N LYS A 228 4.50 -7.81 -19.18
CA LYS A 228 5.91 -7.49 -19.16
C LYS A 228 6.46 -7.34 -17.74
N THR A 229 5.66 -6.79 -16.81
CA THR A 229 6.00 -6.78 -15.39
C THR A 229 6.28 -8.19 -14.86
N LEU A 230 5.40 -9.16 -15.14
CA LEU A 230 5.59 -10.55 -14.70
C LEU A 230 6.83 -11.20 -15.33
N GLU A 231 7.10 -10.93 -16.61
CA GLU A 231 8.28 -11.41 -17.32
C GLU A 231 9.58 -10.83 -16.70
N ASN A 232 9.61 -9.53 -16.42
CA ASN A 232 10.72 -8.85 -15.77
C ASN A 232 10.95 -9.38 -14.35
N VAL A 233 9.87 -9.56 -13.58
CA VAL A 233 9.94 -10.16 -12.24
C VAL A 233 10.53 -11.55 -12.29
N LYS A 234 10.05 -12.42 -13.20
CA LYS A 234 10.57 -13.78 -13.36
C LYS A 234 12.05 -13.78 -13.73
N TYR A 235 12.46 -12.87 -14.61
CA TYR A 235 13.86 -12.73 -15.03
C TYR A 235 14.78 -12.34 -13.87
N MET A 236 14.39 -11.31 -13.09
CA MET A 236 15.20 -10.79 -11.99
C MET A 236 15.16 -11.67 -10.73
N LEU A 237 14.10 -12.43 -10.50
CA LEU A 237 13.95 -13.28 -9.34
C LEU A 237 14.84 -14.51 -9.43
N LYS A 238 15.62 -14.80 -8.38
CA LYS A 238 16.49 -15.97 -8.32
C LYS A 238 15.69 -17.28 -8.39
N PRO A 239 16.26 -18.35 -8.95
CA PRO A 239 15.63 -19.69 -8.95
C PRO A 239 15.28 -20.14 -7.52
N GLY A 240 14.16 -20.79 -7.34
CA GLY A 240 13.67 -21.28 -6.06
C GLY A 240 13.21 -20.21 -5.07
N LYS A 241 13.24 -18.92 -5.45
CA LYS A 241 12.80 -17.79 -4.61
C LYS A 241 11.33 -17.44 -4.86
N TRP A 242 10.77 -16.65 -3.96
CA TRP A 242 9.34 -16.39 -3.91
C TRP A 242 8.92 -15.14 -4.67
N PHE A 243 7.84 -15.27 -5.44
CA PHE A 243 7.06 -14.17 -5.99
C PHE A 243 5.71 -14.06 -5.27
N GLY A 244 5.37 -12.89 -4.76
CA GLY A 244 4.12 -12.59 -4.08
C GLY A 244 3.24 -11.62 -4.86
N LEU A 245 1.99 -11.99 -5.09
CA LEU A 245 0.97 -11.17 -5.72
C LEU A 245 -0.16 -10.89 -4.74
N ASN A 246 -0.28 -9.64 -4.28
CA ASN A 246 -1.43 -9.19 -3.52
C ASN A 246 -2.46 -8.61 -4.47
N VAL A 247 -3.52 -9.35 -4.73
CA VAL A 247 -4.60 -8.93 -5.63
C VAL A 247 -5.95 -9.43 -5.13
N LYS A 248 -6.97 -8.59 -5.27
CA LYS A 248 -8.34 -8.91 -4.85
C LYS A 248 -9.29 -8.80 -6.03
N ASN A 249 -10.04 -9.89 -6.29
CA ASN A 249 -11.09 -9.93 -7.32
C ASN A 249 -10.62 -9.59 -8.75
N TYR A 250 -9.38 -9.95 -9.10
CA TYR A 250 -8.81 -9.77 -10.43
C TYR A 250 -8.31 -11.11 -10.98
N PRO A 251 -9.24 -12.02 -11.36
CA PRO A 251 -8.87 -13.36 -11.82
C PRO A 251 -7.96 -13.32 -13.05
N ARG A 252 -8.12 -12.35 -13.96
CA ARG A 252 -7.26 -12.23 -15.14
C ARG A 252 -5.80 -12.00 -14.76
N MET A 253 -5.53 -11.11 -13.78
CA MET A 253 -4.17 -10.86 -13.30
C MET A 253 -3.56 -12.10 -12.63
N LEU A 254 -4.35 -12.80 -11.81
CA LEU A 254 -3.91 -14.02 -11.13
C LEU A 254 -3.63 -15.14 -12.14
N ASN A 255 -4.50 -15.35 -13.14
CA ASN A 255 -4.30 -16.37 -14.17
C ASN A 255 -3.03 -16.11 -15.00
N MET A 256 -2.77 -14.85 -15.39
CA MET A 256 -1.52 -14.49 -16.06
C MET A 256 -0.26 -14.78 -15.21
N ALA A 257 -0.36 -14.59 -13.88
CA ALA A 257 0.74 -14.96 -12.98
C ALA A 257 0.90 -16.50 -12.90
N ILE A 258 -0.19 -17.26 -12.89
CA ILE A 258 -0.18 -18.74 -12.93
C ILE A 258 0.45 -19.23 -14.23
N ASP A 259 0.11 -18.63 -15.37
CA ASP A 259 0.68 -18.99 -16.67
C ASP A 259 2.21 -18.84 -16.72
N ILE A 260 2.75 -17.85 -16.00
CA ILE A 260 4.19 -17.55 -16.00
C ILE A 260 4.94 -18.30 -14.90
N PHE A 261 4.41 -18.38 -13.67
CA PHE A 261 5.09 -18.95 -12.49
C PHE A 261 4.64 -20.36 -12.13
N GLY A 262 3.54 -20.84 -12.72
CA GLY A 262 2.88 -22.09 -12.32
C GLY A 262 1.92 -21.91 -11.16
N ASN A 263 1.50 -23.02 -10.56
CA ASN A 263 0.48 -22.99 -9.51
C ASN A 263 0.91 -22.20 -8.27
N VAL A 264 -0.07 -21.55 -7.63
CA VAL A 264 0.08 -20.94 -6.30
C VAL A 264 0.57 -22.01 -5.32
N ARG A 265 1.65 -21.70 -4.59
CA ARG A 265 2.25 -22.60 -3.60
C ARG A 265 1.70 -22.36 -2.19
N GLU A 266 1.44 -21.11 -1.86
CA GLU A 266 0.94 -20.70 -0.57
C GLU A 266 0.04 -19.49 -0.71
N GLU A 267 -0.97 -19.35 0.13
CA GLU A 267 -1.87 -18.20 0.16
C GLU A 267 -1.90 -17.63 1.59
N ILE A 268 -1.67 -16.32 1.70
CA ILE A 268 -1.77 -15.60 2.96
C ILE A 268 -3.08 -14.84 2.97
N TYR A 269 -3.91 -15.11 3.96
CA TYR A 269 -5.23 -14.50 4.13
C TYR A 269 -5.14 -13.25 4.99
N LEU A 270 -5.42 -12.08 4.41
CA LEU A 270 -5.54 -10.82 5.12
C LEU A 270 -6.99 -10.61 5.54
N ARG A 271 -7.29 -10.88 6.80
CA ARG A 271 -8.65 -10.75 7.35
C ARG A 271 -8.96 -9.31 7.74
N THR A 272 -10.09 -8.79 7.31
CA THR A 272 -10.63 -7.50 7.77
C THR A 272 -11.96 -7.74 8.46
N ILE A 273 -12.03 -7.42 9.76
CA ILE A 273 -13.28 -7.46 10.53
C ILE A 273 -14.03 -6.15 10.26
N ARG A 274 -15.27 -6.24 9.80
CA ARG A 274 -16.14 -5.07 9.65
C ARG A 274 -16.61 -4.59 11.01
N SER A 275 -16.69 -3.27 11.18
CA SER A 275 -17.19 -2.67 12.43
C SER A 275 -18.64 -3.09 12.70
N HIS A 276 -19.00 -3.19 13.98
CA HIS A 276 -20.37 -3.49 14.43
C HIS A 276 -21.44 -2.49 13.93
N LEU A 277 -21.02 -1.32 13.46
CA LEU A 277 -21.90 -0.27 12.91
C LEU A 277 -22.25 -0.48 11.43
N SER A 278 -21.71 -1.49 10.75
CA SER A 278 -22.03 -1.76 9.36
C SER A 278 -23.16 -2.78 9.24
N LYS A 279 -24.05 -2.62 8.22
CA LYS A 279 -25.13 -3.60 7.90
C LYS A 279 -24.61 -5.03 7.64
N SER A 280 -23.30 -5.19 7.48
CA SER A 280 -22.59 -6.45 7.29
C SER A 280 -21.62 -6.72 8.43
N ALA A 281 -21.94 -6.29 9.65
CA ALA A 281 -21.18 -6.60 10.86
C ALA A 281 -21.04 -8.13 11.01
N GLY A 282 -19.84 -8.59 11.36
CA GLY A 282 -19.55 -10.03 11.47
C GLY A 282 -19.17 -10.72 10.15
N MET A 283 -19.40 -10.13 8.97
CA MET A 283 -18.89 -10.68 7.72
C MET A 283 -17.39 -10.43 7.59
N GLN A 284 -16.62 -11.50 7.54
CA GLN A 284 -15.18 -11.42 7.24
C GLN A 284 -14.99 -11.13 5.76
N LYS A 285 -14.15 -10.14 5.46
CA LYS A 285 -13.58 -9.96 4.12
C LYS A 285 -12.15 -10.45 4.13
N TYR A 286 -11.81 -11.21 3.12
CA TYR A 286 -10.44 -11.66 2.87
C TYR A 286 -9.88 -10.89 1.68
N GLU A 287 -8.61 -10.60 1.77
CA GLU A 287 -7.75 -10.22 0.68
C GLU A 287 -6.55 -11.14 0.74
N SER A 288 -6.10 -11.64 -0.40
CA SER A 288 -5.08 -12.68 -0.42
C SER A 288 -3.77 -12.15 -0.99
N ILE A 289 -2.65 -12.68 -0.45
CA ILE A 289 -1.36 -12.64 -1.10
C ILE A 289 -1.07 -14.03 -1.60
N TYR A 290 -1.03 -14.19 -2.92
CA TYR A 290 -0.72 -15.45 -3.59
C TYR A 290 0.80 -15.57 -3.76
N MET A 291 1.38 -16.65 -3.24
CA MET A 291 2.82 -16.90 -3.25
C MET A 291 3.17 -17.99 -4.25
N PHE A 292 4.11 -17.68 -5.13
CA PHE A 292 4.64 -18.55 -6.17
C PHE A 292 6.13 -18.79 -5.95
N ILE A 293 6.66 -19.89 -6.49
CA ILE A 293 8.10 -20.16 -6.54
C ILE A 293 8.59 -19.98 -7.98
N ASN A 294 9.71 -19.29 -8.15
CA ASN A 294 10.36 -19.20 -9.45
C ASN A 294 11.03 -20.55 -9.80
N ASN A 295 10.38 -21.33 -10.62
CA ASN A 295 10.86 -22.62 -11.11
C ASN A 295 11.63 -22.45 -12.44
N LYS A 296 12.67 -21.56 -12.45
CA LYS A 296 13.59 -21.50 -13.57
C LYS A 296 14.46 -22.76 -13.63
#